data_619212a3bd3f5bc5aec4c4fdfcec47cf
#
_entry.id   619212a3bd3f5bc5aec4c4fdfcec47cf
#
_cell.length_a   1.000
_cell.length_b   1.000
_cell.length_c   1.000
_cell.angle_alpha   90.00
_cell.angle_beta   90.00
_cell.angle_gamma   90.00
#
_symmetry.space_group_name_H-M   'P 1'
#
loop_
_entity.id
_entity.type
_entity.pdbx_description
1 polymer ?
#
loop_
_entity_poly.entity_id
_entity_poly.type
_entity_poly.pdbx_seq_one_letter_code
_entity_poly.pdbx_strand_id
1 'polypeptide(L)'
;MERKYTLLWSIMLAITLVTASCKKDSKKPVSERIAKTWTAETVKHGTVVVYTRGGASNTEARYSDFRLALSSTGTVAYTEFDKNTFNGTWALEGETTLVLSGLNPQPSGSNGTIKFTINSLEDNKVVLTRLDGSLKTGNTINQYTLSNP
;
A
#
# COMPACT_ATOMS: atom_id res chain seq x y z
N MET A 1 -51.27 -39.28 30.94
CA MET A 1 -51.35 -37.94 30.29
C MET A 1 -50.00 -37.22 30.30
N GLU A 2 -48.84 -37.92 30.32
CA GLU A 2 -47.50 -37.30 30.55
C GLU A 2 -46.51 -37.49 29.39
N ARG A 3 -46.91 -38.11 28.28
CA ARG A 3 -46.01 -38.35 27.13
C ARG A 3 -45.98 -37.23 26.07
N LYS A 4 -46.83 -36.24 26.19
CA LYS A 4 -46.94 -35.18 25.16
C LYS A 4 -46.08 -33.93 25.46
N TYR A 5 -45.61 -33.75 26.68
CA TYR A 5 -44.80 -32.59 27.03
C TYR A 5 -43.29 -32.80 26.90
N THR A 6 -42.82 -34.03 26.93
CA THR A 6 -41.41 -34.33 26.75
C THR A 6 -40.94 -34.16 25.32
N LEU A 7 -41.82 -34.25 24.34
CA LEU A 7 -41.47 -34.05 22.92
C LEU A 7 -41.34 -32.59 22.53
N LEU A 8 -42.09 -31.70 23.20
CA LEU A 8 -42.06 -30.25 22.97
C LEU A 8 -40.82 -29.60 23.55
N TRP A 9 -40.25 -30.12 24.63
CA TRP A 9 -39.03 -29.59 25.25
C TRP A 9 -37.77 -30.00 24.50
N SER A 10 -37.79 -31.13 23.82
CA SER A 10 -36.64 -31.57 22.96
C SER A 10 -36.50 -30.79 21.67
N ILE A 11 -37.59 -30.20 21.16
CA ILE A 11 -37.59 -29.38 19.94
C ILE A 11 -37.12 -27.96 20.24
N MET A 12 -37.36 -27.44 21.44
CA MET A 12 -36.98 -26.09 21.83
C MET A 12 -35.49 -25.95 22.18
N LEU A 13 -34.79 -27.04 22.49
CA LEU A 13 -33.35 -27.05 22.80
C LEU A 13 -32.48 -27.16 21.56
N ALA A 14 -33.04 -27.52 20.40
CA ALA A 14 -32.29 -27.70 19.14
C ALA A 14 -32.16 -26.41 18.29
N ILE A 15 -32.84 -25.32 18.65
CA ILE A 15 -32.89 -24.08 17.85
C ILE A 15 -31.89 -23.02 18.33
N THR A 16 -31.19 -23.21 19.46
CA THR A 16 -30.30 -22.21 20.04
C THR A 16 -28.82 -22.35 19.66
N LEU A 17 -28.45 -23.17 18.68
CA LEU A 17 -27.05 -23.48 18.36
C LEU A 17 -26.57 -23.04 16.97
N VAL A 18 -27.18 -22.05 16.33
CA VAL A 18 -26.68 -21.56 15.04
C VAL A 18 -26.64 -20.02 15.00
N THR A 19 -25.85 -19.41 15.89
CA THR A 19 -25.37 -18.04 15.66
C THR A 19 -23.95 -17.83 16.17
N ALA A 20 -23.07 -18.78 15.91
CA ALA A 20 -21.66 -18.46 15.84
C ALA A 20 -21.40 -17.88 14.44
N SER A 21 -21.89 -16.68 14.16
CA SER A 21 -21.43 -15.87 13.06
C SER A 21 -19.96 -15.57 13.34
N CYS A 22 -19.05 -16.34 12.74
CA CYS A 22 -17.67 -15.92 12.58
C CYS A 22 -17.70 -14.56 11.91
N LYS A 23 -17.50 -13.47 12.65
CA LYS A 23 -17.09 -12.19 12.11
C LYS A 23 -15.73 -12.48 11.44
N LYS A 24 -15.77 -12.78 10.15
CA LYS A 24 -14.59 -12.72 9.29
C LYS A 24 -14.19 -11.26 9.33
N ASP A 25 -13.10 -10.95 10.05
CA ASP A 25 -12.50 -9.62 9.99
C ASP A 25 -12.14 -9.38 8.52
N SER A 26 -13.05 -8.74 7.80
CA SER A 26 -12.83 -8.36 6.41
C SER A 26 -11.80 -7.24 6.43
N LYS A 27 -10.56 -7.53 6.07
CA LYS A 27 -9.54 -6.49 5.89
C LYS A 27 -10.12 -5.41 4.97
N LYS A 28 -9.89 -4.14 5.35
CA LYS A 28 -10.30 -3.00 4.54
C LYS A 28 -9.75 -3.12 3.12
N PRO A 29 -10.46 -2.60 2.10
CA PRO A 29 -9.98 -2.60 0.72
C PRO A 29 -8.56 -2.03 0.59
N VAL A 30 -7.79 -2.53 -0.37
CA VAL A 30 -6.42 -2.04 -0.64
C VAL A 30 -6.41 -0.52 -0.86
N SER A 31 -7.40 0.02 -1.56
CA SER A 31 -7.55 1.46 -1.82
C SER A 31 -7.66 2.28 -0.53
N GLU A 32 -8.36 1.80 0.49
CA GLU A 32 -8.49 2.49 1.77
C GLU A 32 -7.21 2.37 2.60
N ARG A 33 -6.55 1.22 2.55
CA ARG A 33 -5.35 0.94 3.33
C ARG A 33 -4.12 1.67 2.79
N ILE A 34 -4.01 1.84 1.46
CA ILE A 34 -2.87 2.50 0.81
C ILE A 34 -2.99 4.03 0.81
N ALA A 35 -4.20 4.58 0.97
CA ALA A 35 -4.48 6.01 0.99
C ALA A 35 -3.92 6.69 2.25
N LYS A 36 -2.60 6.87 2.28
CA LYS A 36 -1.82 7.42 3.39
C LYS A 36 -0.62 8.22 2.86
N THR A 37 0.08 8.89 3.76
CA THR A 37 1.41 9.44 3.48
C THR A 37 2.47 8.42 3.84
N TRP A 38 3.29 8.07 2.88
CA TRP A 38 4.36 7.09 2.99
C TRP A 38 5.73 7.76 2.91
N THR A 39 6.66 7.31 3.74
CA THR A 39 8.05 7.79 3.78
C THR A 39 9.01 6.62 3.61
N ALA A 40 10.19 6.88 3.02
CA ALA A 40 11.15 5.80 2.78
C ALA A 40 11.68 5.23 4.10
N GLU A 41 11.67 3.89 4.22
CA GLU A 41 12.34 3.12 5.26
C GLU A 41 13.60 2.46 4.69
N THR A 42 13.46 1.78 3.55
CA THR A 42 14.58 1.19 2.80
C THR A 42 14.32 1.37 1.30
N VAL A 43 15.36 1.74 0.55
CA VAL A 43 15.28 1.85 -0.91
C VAL A 43 16.40 1.05 -1.55
N LYS A 44 16.04 0.36 -2.64
CA LYS A 44 17.00 -0.36 -3.49
C LYS A 44 16.96 0.22 -4.92
N HIS A 45 18.13 0.36 -5.52
CA HIS A 45 18.31 0.52 -6.97
C HIS A 45 18.68 -0.84 -7.56
N GLY A 46 17.75 -1.48 -8.28
CA GLY A 46 17.89 -2.88 -8.65
C GLY A 46 17.98 -3.76 -7.39
N THR A 47 19.10 -4.44 -7.21
CA THR A 47 19.35 -5.31 -6.05
C THR A 47 20.13 -4.62 -4.91
N VAL A 48 20.67 -3.41 -5.15
CA VAL A 48 21.57 -2.72 -4.21
C VAL A 48 20.76 -1.85 -3.26
N VAL A 49 20.92 -2.05 -1.95
CA VAL A 49 20.36 -1.15 -0.93
C VAL A 49 21.15 0.16 -0.96
N VAL A 50 20.49 1.27 -1.25
CA VAL A 50 21.09 2.62 -1.32
C VAL A 50 20.68 3.50 -0.16
N TYR A 51 19.57 3.15 0.51
CA TYR A 51 19.06 3.88 1.65
C TYR A 51 18.42 2.95 2.68
N THR A 52 18.72 3.23 3.94
CA THR A 52 17.99 2.70 5.11
C THR A 52 17.83 3.84 6.09
N ARG A 53 16.62 4.06 6.61
CA ARG A 53 16.33 5.14 7.57
C ARG A 53 17.22 4.98 8.83
N GLY A 54 17.94 6.04 9.19
CA GLY A 54 18.89 6.02 10.31
C GLY A 54 20.18 5.25 10.02
N GLY A 55 20.37 4.71 8.82
CA GLY A 55 21.59 4.00 8.43
C GLY A 55 22.78 4.95 8.26
N ALA A 56 23.94 4.57 8.77
CA ALA A 56 25.17 5.36 8.66
C ALA A 56 25.85 5.23 7.29
N SER A 57 25.54 4.19 6.50
CA SER A 57 26.23 3.86 5.25
C SER A 57 25.34 4.07 4.00
N ASN A 58 24.42 5.04 4.05
CA ASN A 58 23.57 5.35 2.92
C ASN A 58 24.37 5.97 1.77
N THR A 59 24.35 5.35 0.59
CA THR A 59 24.95 5.93 -0.64
C THR A 59 24.04 7.00 -1.25
N GLU A 60 22.73 6.98 -0.91
CA GLU A 60 21.75 7.98 -1.32
C GLU A 60 20.89 8.46 -0.13
N ALA A 61 21.52 9.23 0.77
CA ALA A 61 20.88 9.71 2.00
C ALA A 61 19.66 10.62 1.75
N ARG A 62 19.55 11.23 0.56
CA ARG A 62 18.44 12.12 0.18
C ARG A 62 17.07 11.44 0.12
N TYR A 63 17.00 10.10 0.16
CA TYR A 63 15.72 9.40 0.33
C TYR A 63 15.01 9.71 1.66
N SER A 64 15.67 10.37 2.61
CA SER A 64 15.02 10.97 3.77
C SER A 64 13.92 11.98 3.39
N ASP A 65 14.02 12.60 2.22
CA ASP A 65 13.05 13.56 1.69
C ASP A 65 11.93 12.93 0.90
N PHE A 66 12.05 11.64 0.56
CA PHE A 66 11.02 10.91 -0.21
C PHE A 66 9.67 10.90 0.50
N ARG A 67 8.61 11.26 -0.23
CA ARG A 67 7.22 11.23 0.24
C ARG A 67 6.29 10.76 -0.87
N LEU A 68 5.37 9.90 -0.51
CA LEU A 68 4.27 9.48 -1.38
C LEU A 68 2.97 9.70 -0.61
N ALA A 69 2.31 10.82 -0.83
CA ALA A 69 1.06 11.16 -0.18
C ALA A 69 -0.12 10.81 -1.10
N LEU A 70 -0.84 9.75 -0.76
CA LEU A 70 -2.03 9.26 -1.45
C LEU A 70 -3.27 9.68 -0.66
N SER A 71 -4.11 10.54 -1.22
CA SER A 71 -5.34 10.97 -0.56
C SER A 71 -6.48 9.98 -0.85
N SER A 72 -7.45 9.87 0.06
CA SER A 72 -8.66 9.08 -0.15
C SER A 72 -9.54 9.60 -1.29
N THR A 73 -9.30 10.83 -1.76
CA THR A 73 -10.00 11.43 -2.91
C THR A 73 -9.35 11.13 -4.25
N GLY A 74 -8.27 10.31 -4.28
CA GLY A 74 -7.58 9.92 -5.51
C GLY A 74 -6.51 10.91 -5.99
N THR A 75 -6.16 11.94 -5.20
CA THR A 75 -5.04 12.83 -5.53
C THR A 75 -3.73 12.30 -4.96
N VAL A 76 -2.61 12.60 -5.62
CA VAL A 76 -1.27 12.25 -5.16
C VAL A 76 -0.35 13.46 -5.16
N ALA A 77 0.50 13.53 -4.12
CA ALA A 77 1.73 14.32 -4.12
C ALA A 77 2.91 13.35 -3.97
N TYR A 78 3.73 13.26 -5.01
CA TYR A 78 4.88 12.38 -5.08
C TYR A 78 6.16 13.21 -5.05
N THR A 79 6.90 13.15 -3.94
CA THR A 79 8.18 13.84 -3.77
C THR A 79 9.31 12.84 -3.87
N GLU A 80 10.17 12.99 -4.86
CA GLU A 80 11.35 12.16 -5.06
C GLU A 80 12.51 12.60 -4.14
N PHE A 81 13.56 11.79 -4.08
CA PHE A 81 14.73 12.02 -3.22
C PHE A 81 15.49 13.34 -3.52
N ASP A 82 15.29 13.93 -4.68
CA ASP A 82 15.86 15.23 -5.08
C ASP A 82 14.96 16.43 -4.72
N LYS A 83 13.93 16.19 -3.90
CA LYS A 83 12.92 17.18 -3.43
C LYS A 83 11.96 17.67 -4.52
N ASN A 84 12.04 17.16 -5.73
CA ASN A 84 11.05 17.47 -6.74
C ASN A 84 9.72 16.82 -6.40
N THR A 85 8.65 17.64 -6.35
CA THR A 85 7.29 17.17 -6.06
C THR A 85 6.45 17.22 -7.32
N PHE A 86 5.74 16.14 -7.59
CA PHE A 86 4.85 15.93 -8.71
C PHE A 86 3.45 15.71 -8.20
N ASN A 87 2.49 16.53 -8.63
CA ASN A 87 1.10 16.41 -8.23
C ASN A 87 0.28 15.78 -9.35
N GLY A 88 -0.67 14.95 -9.01
CA GLY A 88 -1.52 14.26 -9.98
C GLY A 88 -2.62 13.47 -9.32
N THR A 89 -3.00 12.37 -9.95
CA THR A 89 -4.00 11.44 -9.43
C THR A 89 -3.40 10.05 -9.28
N TRP A 90 -4.01 9.24 -8.42
CA TRP A 90 -3.65 7.83 -8.28
C TRP A 90 -4.87 6.94 -8.39
N ALA A 91 -4.66 5.73 -8.87
CA ALA A 91 -5.66 4.66 -8.94
C ALA A 91 -4.98 3.31 -8.75
N LEU A 92 -5.77 2.26 -8.53
CA LEU A 92 -5.32 0.88 -8.54
C LEU A 92 -5.78 0.20 -9.83
N GLU A 93 -4.87 -0.51 -10.49
CA GLU A 93 -5.20 -1.52 -11.50
C GLU A 93 -5.25 -2.87 -10.80
N GLY A 94 -6.46 -3.39 -10.54
CA GLY A 94 -6.68 -4.51 -9.63
C GLY A 94 -6.31 -4.13 -8.19
N GLU A 95 -5.79 -5.10 -7.43
CA GLU A 95 -5.32 -4.86 -6.05
C GLU A 95 -3.78 -4.87 -5.93
N THR A 96 -3.09 -5.01 -7.04
CA THR A 96 -1.64 -5.28 -7.07
C THR A 96 -0.82 -4.19 -7.76
N THR A 97 -1.44 -3.26 -8.48
CA THR A 97 -0.72 -2.21 -9.19
C THR A 97 -1.23 -0.83 -8.79
N LEU A 98 -0.33 -0.01 -8.28
CA LEU A 98 -0.57 1.42 -8.02
C LEU A 98 -0.13 2.22 -9.24
N VAL A 99 -1.02 3.04 -9.78
CA VAL A 99 -0.78 3.92 -10.92
C VAL A 99 -0.86 5.37 -10.45
N LEU A 100 0.20 6.13 -10.66
CA LEU A 100 0.22 7.58 -10.56
C LEU A 100 0.10 8.15 -11.98
N SER A 101 -0.81 9.07 -12.21
CA SER A 101 -1.08 9.63 -13.55
C SER A 101 -1.32 11.13 -13.51
N GLY A 102 -1.15 11.77 -14.67
CA GLY A 102 -1.28 13.22 -14.79
C GLY A 102 -0.29 13.99 -13.91
N LEU A 103 0.87 13.40 -13.63
CA LEU A 103 1.90 14.02 -12.78
C LEU A 103 2.43 15.30 -13.42
N ASN A 104 2.34 16.39 -12.67
CA ASN A 104 2.82 17.70 -13.08
C ASN A 104 3.66 18.35 -11.97
N PRO A 105 4.89 18.89 -12.28
CA PRO A 105 5.60 18.68 -13.54
C PRO A 105 5.78 17.22 -13.88
N GLN A 106 6.09 16.86 -15.13
CA GLN A 106 6.28 15.46 -15.50
C GLN A 106 7.62 14.94 -14.97
N PRO A 107 7.64 13.83 -14.22
CA PRO A 107 8.89 13.17 -13.86
C PRO A 107 9.64 12.69 -15.12
N SER A 108 10.96 12.83 -15.11
CA SER A 108 11.80 12.49 -16.27
C SER A 108 11.57 11.06 -16.76
N GLY A 109 11.27 10.92 -18.05
CA GLY A 109 11.06 9.62 -18.71
C GLY A 109 9.74 8.92 -18.40
N SER A 110 8.81 9.56 -17.66
CA SER A 110 7.55 8.92 -17.26
C SER A 110 6.34 9.29 -18.12
N ASN A 111 6.45 10.33 -18.95
CA ASN A 111 5.31 10.94 -19.65
C ASN A 111 4.14 11.27 -18.68
N GLY A 112 4.47 11.63 -17.42
CA GLY A 112 3.50 11.96 -16.39
C GLY A 112 2.80 10.74 -15.75
N THR A 113 3.26 9.51 -16.03
CA THR A 113 2.70 8.29 -15.44
C THR A 113 3.80 7.44 -14.85
N ILE A 114 3.60 6.96 -13.62
CA ILE A 114 4.48 6.01 -12.95
C ILE A 114 3.63 4.87 -12.39
N LYS A 115 4.05 3.63 -12.61
CA LYS A 115 3.39 2.43 -12.10
C LYS A 115 4.28 1.69 -11.12
N PHE A 116 3.65 1.14 -10.08
CA PHE A 116 4.32 0.32 -9.07
C PHE A 116 3.54 -0.99 -8.87
N THR A 117 4.26 -2.10 -8.78
CA THR A 117 3.71 -3.31 -8.19
C THR A 117 3.64 -3.15 -6.68
N ILE A 118 2.51 -3.46 -6.06
CA ILE A 118 2.35 -3.58 -4.61
C ILE A 118 2.79 -4.99 -4.21
N ASN A 119 4.03 -5.14 -3.73
CA ASN A 119 4.56 -6.44 -3.33
C ASN A 119 3.97 -6.91 -1.99
N SER A 120 3.77 -5.98 -1.06
CA SER A 120 3.06 -6.21 0.20
C SER A 120 2.43 -4.92 0.71
N LEU A 121 1.34 -5.05 1.46
CA LEU A 121 0.66 -3.94 2.13
C LEU A 121 0.20 -4.38 3.51
N GLU A 122 0.76 -3.76 4.52
CA GLU A 122 0.40 -3.85 5.93
C GLU A 122 -0.19 -2.52 6.40
N ASP A 123 -0.63 -2.44 7.66
CA ASP A 123 -1.28 -1.22 8.16
C ASP A 123 -0.35 0.01 8.14
N ASN A 124 0.93 -0.18 8.46
CA ASN A 124 1.91 0.91 8.52
C ASN A 124 3.14 0.69 7.61
N LYS A 125 3.09 -0.30 6.74
CA LYS A 125 4.20 -0.63 5.83
C LYS A 125 3.68 -1.05 4.46
N VAL A 126 4.33 -0.55 3.41
CA VAL A 126 4.09 -0.99 2.03
C VAL A 126 5.42 -1.22 1.34
N VAL A 127 5.49 -2.27 0.51
CA VAL A 127 6.62 -2.51 -0.39
C VAL A 127 6.14 -2.30 -1.82
N LEU A 128 6.74 -1.35 -2.49
CA LEU A 128 6.44 -0.97 -3.87
C LEU A 128 7.65 -1.23 -4.75
N THR A 129 7.45 -1.86 -5.91
CA THR A 129 8.48 -1.98 -6.94
C THR A 129 8.02 -1.23 -8.19
N ARG A 130 8.84 -0.30 -8.67
CA ARG A 130 8.55 0.45 -9.88
C ARG A 130 8.53 -0.49 -11.09
N LEU A 131 7.58 -0.34 -12.01
CA LEU A 131 7.50 -1.19 -13.20
C LEU A 131 8.49 -0.78 -14.29
N ASP A 132 8.76 0.52 -14.39
CA ASP A 132 9.69 1.08 -15.35
C ASP A 132 10.98 1.57 -14.67
N GLY A 133 12.08 1.55 -15.38
CA GLY A 133 13.34 2.09 -14.88
C GLY A 133 13.26 3.59 -14.60
N SER A 134 13.93 4.03 -13.54
CA SER A 134 14.04 5.45 -13.23
C SER A 134 15.27 6.06 -13.86
N LEU A 135 15.09 7.04 -14.75
CA LEU A 135 16.23 7.74 -15.38
C LEU A 135 17.14 8.41 -14.35
N LYS A 136 16.57 8.89 -13.23
CA LYS A 136 17.33 9.53 -12.14
C LYS A 136 18.27 8.56 -11.40
N THR A 137 18.06 7.27 -11.56
CA THR A 137 18.86 6.23 -10.89
C THR A 137 19.57 5.32 -11.90
N GLY A 138 19.89 5.85 -13.08
CA GLY A 138 20.56 5.08 -14.12
C GLY A 138 19.68 4.01 -14.78
N ASN A 139 18.38 4.28 -14.88
CA ASN A 139 17.38 3.38 -15.45
C ASN A 139 17.21 2.06 -14.68
N THR A 140 17.47 2.07 -13.38
CA THR A 140 17.22 0.91 -12.51
C THR A 140 15.75 0.76 -12.16
N ILE A 141 15.31 -0.48 -11.96
CA ILE A 141 14.03 -0.81 -11.34
C ILE A 141 14.20 -0.62 -9.83
N ASN A 142 13.52 0.37 -9.28
CA ASN A 142 13.66 0.71 -7.86
C ASN A 142 12.60 0.03 -7.01
N GLN A 143 13.01 -0.47 -5.85
CA GLN A 143 12.10 -1.00 -4.83
C GLN A 143 12.13 -0.09 -3.60
N TYR A 144 10.95 0.20 -3.09
CA TYR A 144 10.74 1.07 -1.93
C TYR A 144 10.02 0.29 -0.84
N THR A 145 10.66 0.11 0.30
CA THR A 145 9.98 -0.23 1.55
C THR A 145 9.63 1.07 2.23
N LEU A 146 8.35 1.33 2.40
CA LEU A 146 7.83 2.58 2.92
C LEU A 146 7.08 2.34 4.22
N SER A 147 7.12 3.30 5.14
CA SER A 147 6.31 3.31 6.35
C SER A 147 5.43 4.56 6.42
N ASN A 148 4.27 4.42 7.05
CA ASN A 148 3.46 5.54 7.46
C ASN A 148 3.98 6.02 8.80
N PRO A 149 4.39 7.32 8.96
CA PRO A 149 4.90 7.87 10.19
C PRO A 149 3.85 7.97 11.29
#